data_fc4bae4c4577dadb670b5ef79c5ec7af
#
_entry.id   fc4bae4c4577dadb670b5ef79c5ec7af
#
_cell.length_a   1.000
_cell.length_b   1.000
_cell.length_c   1.000
_cell.angle_alpha   90.00
_cell.angle_beta   90.00
_cell.angle_gamma   90.00
#
_symmetry.space_group_name_H-M   'P 1'
#
loop_
_entity.id
_entity.type
_entity.pdbx_description
1 polymer ?
#
loop_
_entity_poly.entity_id
_entity_poly.type
_entity_poly.pdbx_seq_one_letter_code
_entity_poly.pdbx_strand_id
1 'polypeptide(L)'
;MKSFILPSFWIEYRKLNDDVRQSARKAYRLWAENSFHPSLHFKCINSDEAIWSVRVTRNYRAIGILEGDTVTWFWIGSHDDYEQFFS
;
A
#
# COMPACT_ATOMS: atom_id res chain seq x y z
N MET A 1 8.18 1.90 -11.98
CA MET A 1 6.72 2.14 -11.88
C MET A 1 6.48 3.51 -11.26
N LYS A 2 5.54 4.27 -11.79
CA LYS A 2 5.21 5.61 -11.28
C LYS A 2 4.20 5.50 -10.14
N SER A 3 4.11 6.54 -9.30
CA SER A 3 3.14 6.54 -8.21
C SER A 3 2.65 7.94 -7.89
N PHE A 4 1.39 8.00 -7.44
CA PHE A 4 0.76 9.17 -6.86
C PHE A 4 0.17 8.77 -5.52
N ILE A 5 0.06 9.74 -4.60
CA ILE A 5 -0.48 9.50 -3.26
C ILE A 5 -1.63 10.47 -3.04
N LEU A 6 -2.83 9.93 -2.82
CA LEU A 6 -4.02 10.75 -2.61
C LEU A 6 -4.11 11.26 -1.18
N PRO A 7 -4.83 12.37 -0.95
CA PRO A 7 -5.07 12.89 0.41
C PRO A 7 -5.67 11.85 1.36
N SER A 8 -6.54 10.95 0.85
CA SER A 8 -7.13 9.88 1.66
C SER A 8 -6.09 8.96 2.28
N PHE A 9 -4.99 8.69 1.54
CA PHE A 9 -3.87 7.91 2.07
C PHE A 9 -3.26 8.61 3.29
N TRP A 10 -2.99 9.91 3.17
CA TRP A 10 -2.33 10.68 4.24
C TRP A 10 -3.19 10.79 5.50
N ILE A 11 -4.50 10.84 5.34
CA ILE A 11 -5.42 10.83 6.49
C ILE A 11 -5.22 9.56 7.31
N GLU A 12 -5.16 8.41 6.65
CA GLU A 12 -4.94 7.13 7.32
C GLU A 12 -3.51 6.97 7.84
N TYR A 13 -2.53 7.44 7.07
CA TYR A 13 -1.13 7.40 7.46
C TYR A 13 -0.87 8.14 8.78
N ARG A 14 -1.51 9.29 8.99
CA ARG A 14 -1.35 10.08 10.21
C ARG A 14 -1.86 9.38 11.46
N LYS A 15 -2.76 8.42 11.32
CA LYS A 15 -3.30 7.64 12.45
C LYS A 15 -2.34 6.55 12.91
N LEU A 16 -1.32 6.23 12.13
CA LEU A 16 -0.37 5.17 12.44
C LEU A 16 0.65 5.67 13.46
N ASN A 17 1.20 4.72 14.25
CA ASN A 17 2.31 5.07 15.15
C ASN A 17 3.60 5.27 14.36
N ASP A 18 4.62 5.83 15.00
CA ASP A 18 5.88 6.18 14.35
C ASP A 18 6.59 4.97 13.74
N ASP A 19 6.59 3.84 14.41
CA ASP A 19 7.25 2.63 13.91
C ASP A 19 6.64 2.16 12.59
N VAL A 20 5.31 2.18 12.50
CA VAL A 20 4.61 1.77 11.29
C VAL A 20 4.84 2.79 10.18
N ARG A 21 4.82 4.09 10.49
CA ARG A 21 5.11 5.13 9.50
C ARG A 21 6.52 4.99 8.93
N GLN A 22 7.53 4.69 9.76
CA GLN A 22 8.88 4.43 9.31
C GLN A 22 8.95 3.21 8.40
N SER A 23 8.25 2.14 8.76
CA SER A 23 8.16 0.94 7.93
C SER A 23 7.49 1.22 6.60
N ALA A 24 6.46 2.07 6.60
CA ALA A 24 5.78 2.46 5.37
C ALA A 24 6.71 3.21 4.44
N ARG A 25 7.50 4.16 4.95
CA ARG A 25 8.49 4.89 4.14
C ARG A 25 9.56 3.96 3.58
N LYS A 26 10.01 3.01 4.39
CA LYS A 26 11.02 2.02 3.96
C LYS A 26 10.45 1.12 2.86
N ALA A 27 9.22 0.65 3.04
CA ALA A 27 8.53 -0.16 2.05
C ALA A 27 8.33 0.59 0.74
N TYR A 28 7.98 1.87 0.82
CA TYR A 28 7.81 2.71 -0.37
C TYR A 28 9.11 2.85 -1.15
N ARG A 29 10.23 3.10 -0.47
CA ARG A 29 11.53 3.20 -1.13
C ARG A 29 11.91 1.88 -1.82
N LEU A 30 11.69 0.76 -1.15
CA LEU A 30 11.94 -0.55 -1.73
C LEU A 30 11.05 -0.80 -2.94
N TRP A 31 9.76 -0.47 -2.83
CA TRP A 31 8.82 -0.61 -3.93
C TRP A 31 9.23 0.24 -5.14
N ALA A 32 9.71 1.46 -4.91
CA ALA A 32 10.16 2.34 -5.98
C ALA A 32 11.36 1.77 -6.73
N GLU A 33 12.24 1.07 -6.02
CA GLU A 33 13.43 0.44 -6.62
C GLU A 33 13.13 -0.91 -7.26
N ASN A 34 12.27 -1.70 -6.60
CA ASN A 34 11.93 -3.06 -7.02
C ASN A 34 10.52 -3.39 -6.55
N SER A 35 9.53 -3.02 -7.37
CA SER A 35 8.11 -3.13 -7.01
C SER A 35 7.68 -4.56 -6.68
N PHE A 36 8.34 -5.55 -7.26
CA PHE A 36 7.98 -6.95 -7.05
C PHE A 36 8.96 -7.68 -6.13
N HIS A 37 9.70 -6.94 -5.30
CA HIS A 37 10.53 -7.56 -4.28
C HIS A 37 9.66 -8.49 -3.41
N PRO A 38 10.13 -9.73 -3.13
CA PRO A 38 9.28 -10.73 -2.43
C PRO A 38 8.72 -10.27 -1.09
N SER A 39 9.49 -9.48 -0.32
CA SER A 39 9.04 -9.02 1.00
C SER A 39 7.84 -8.08 0.94
N LEU A 40 7.58 -7.45 -0.20
CA LEU A 40 6.48 -6.50 -0.35
C LEU A 40 5.14 -7.17 -0.64
N HIS A 41 5.15 -8.41 -1.15
CA HIS A 41 3.92 -9.11 -1.52
C HIS A 41 2.99 -8.24 -2.36
N PHE A 42 3.56 -7.49 -3.31
CA PHE A 42 2.80 -6.60 -4.19
C PHE A 42 1.96 -7.44 -5.14
N LYS A 43 0.63 -7.37 -4.98
CA LYS A 43 -0.27 -8.25 -5.72
C LYS A 43 -1.64 -7.60 -5.96
N CYS A 44 -2.30 -8.02 -7.03
CA CYS A 44 -3.67 -7.63 -7.33
C CYS A 44 -4.64 -8.34 -6.38
N ILE A 45 -5.51 -7.58 -5.72
CA ILE A 45 -6.53 -8.11 -4.81
C ILE A 45 -7.94 -7.99 -5.38
N ASN A 46 -8.12 -7.15 -6.40
CA ASN A 46 -9.38 -7.01 -7.12
C ASN A 46 -9.07 -6.63 -8.56
N SER A 47 -9.17 -7.61 -9.48
CA SER A 47 -8.82 -7.40 -10.87
C SER A 47 -9.80 -6.51 -11.60
N ASP A 48 -11.08 -6.54 -11.24
CA ASP A 48 -12.11 -5.73 -11.90
C ASP A 48 -11.86 -4.23 -11.69
N GLU A 49 -11.41 -3.86 -10.50
CA GLU A 49 -11.13 -2.48 -10.15
C GLU A 49 -9.64 -2.14 -10.17
N ALA A 50 -8.81 -3.10 -10.56
CA ALA A 50 -7.34 -2.95 -10.61
C ALA A 50 -6.75 -2.52 -9.26
N ILE A 51 -7.28 -3.06 -8.16
CA ILE A 51 -6.82 -2.76 -6.81
C ILE A 51 -5.68 -3.70 -6.44
N TRP A 52 -4.58 -3.10 -5.97
CA TRP A 52 -3.37 -3.82 -5.58
C TRP A 52 -3.00 -3.48 -4.15
N SER A 53 -2.39 -4.45 -3.47
CA SER A 53 -1.90 -4.26 -2.11
C SER A 53 -0.40 -4.47 -2.02
N VAL A 54 0.23 -3.75 -1.09
CA VAL A 54 1.63 -3.94 -0.73
C VAL A 54 1.73 -4.14 0.77
N ARG A 55 2.57 -5.07 1.19
CA ARG A 55 2.83 -5.33 2.60
C ARG A 55 3.79 -4.28 3.14
N VAL A 56 3.34 -3.52 4.14
CA VAL A 56 4.17 -2.55 4.86
C VAL A 56 4.91 -3.25 6.00
N THR A 57 4.16 -3.93 6.84
CA THR A 57 4.66 -4.86 7.84
C THR A 57 3.75 -6.08 7.85
N ARG A 58 4.05 -7.04 8.71
CA ARG A 58 3.19 -8.22 8.88
C ARG A 58 1.73 -7.84 9.13
N ASN A 59 1.50 -6.74 9.86
CA ASN A 59 0.16 -6.35 10.31
C ASN A 59 -0.43 -5.14 9.56
N TYR A 60 0.29 -4.58 8.59
CA TYR A 60 -0.15 -3.36 7.89
C TYR A 60 0.00 -3.50 6.39
N ARG A 61 -0.95 -2.92 5.65
CA ARG A 61 -1.02 -2.94 4.19
C ARG A 61 -1.28 -1.55 3.65
N ALA A 62 -0.73 -1.25 2.47
CA ALA A 62 -1.10 -0.09 1.68
C ALA A 62 -1.82 -0.55 0.42
N ILE A 63 -2.82 0.21 -0.01
CA ILE A 63 -3.71 -0.16 -1.11
C ILE A 63 -3.71 0.93 -2.16
N GLY A 64 -3.59 0.53 -3.42
CA GLY A 64 -3.59 1.45 -4.54
C GLY A 64 -4.28 0.88 -5.77
N ILE A 65 -4.50 1.74 -6.75
CA ILE A 65 -5.06 1.35 -8.05
C ILE A 65 -3.91 1.39 -9.07
N LEU A 66 -3.72 0.28 -9.78
CA LEU A 66 -2.70 0.19 -10.82
C LEU A 66 -3.34 0.41 -12.20
N GLU A 67 -2.89 1.44 -12.90
CA GLU A 67 -3.31 1.73 -14.26
C GLU A 67 -2.06 1.91 -15.12
N GLY A 68 -1.85 1.02 -16.09
CA GLY A 68 -0.62 1.00 -16.87
C GLY A 68 0.58 0.73 -15.97
N ASP A 69 1.51 1.68 -15.91
CA ASP A 69 2.69 1.59 -15.03
C ASP A 69 2.61 2.52 -13.81
N THR A 70 1.40 3.00 -13.49
CA THR A 70 1.20 3.99 -12.43
C THR A 70 0.28 3.45 -11.34
N VAL A 71 0.74 3.52 -10.09
CA VAL A 71 -0.08 3.17 -8.92
C VAL A 71 -0.51 4.45 -8.22
N THR A 72 -1.81 4.55 -7.93
CA THR A 72 -2.37 5.64 -7.12
C THR A 72 -2.72 5.09 -5.75
N TRP A 73 -1.92 5.43 -4.74
CA TRP A 73 -2.11 4.96 -3.38
C TRP A 73 -3.23 5.76 -2.72
N PHE A 74 -4.23 5.08 -2.17
CA PHE A 74 -5.40 5.76 -1.59
C PHE A 74 -5.70 5.35 -0.15
N TRP A 75 -5.06 4.31 0.39
CA TRP A 75 -5.34 3.82 1.74
C TRP A 75 -4.13 3.09 2.32
N ILE A 76 -3.97 3.20 3.65
CA ILE A 76 -3.02 2.42 4.43
C ILE A 76 -3.65 2.14 5.79
N GLY A 77 -3.47 0.94 6.31
CA GLY A 77 -4.04 0.57 7.60
C GLY A 77 -3.65 -0.83 8.02
N SER A 78 -4.26 -1.28 9.12
CA SER A 78 -4.00 -2.59 9.68
C SER A 78 -4.56 -3.71 8.80
N HIS A 79 -4.01 -4.92 8.97
CA HIS A 79 -4.53 -6.10 8.28
C HIS A 79 -5.99 -6.38 8.63
N ASP A 80 -6.38 -6.14 9.87
CA ASP A 80 -7.77 -6.31 10.29
C ASP A 80 -8.71 -5.36 9.56
N ASP A 81 -8.34 -4.08 9.45
CA ASP A 81 -9.11 -3.11 8.68
C ASP A 81 -9.11 -3.46 7.19
N TYR A 82 -7.98 -3.92 6.67
CA TYR A 82 -7.87 -4.39 5.30
C TYR A 82 -8.85 -5.52 5.03
N GLU A 83 -8.93 -6.52 5.91
CA GLU A 83 -9.86 -7.63 5.77
C GLU A 83 -11.31 -7.14 5.77
N GLN A 84 -11.62 -6.17 6.62
CA GLN A 84 -12.96 -5.61 6.74
C GLN A 84 -13.40 -4.84 5.49
N PHE A 85 -12.49 -4.08 4.86
CA PHE A 85 -12.85 -3.19 3.76
C PHE A 85 -12.58 -3.77 2.37
N PHE A 86 -11.66 -4.72 2.22
CA PHE A 86 -11.16 -5.15 0.91
C PHE A 86 -11.22 -6.67 0.67
N SER A 87 -11.57 -7.45 1.66
CA SER A 87 -11.63 -8.91 1.45
C SER A 87 -13.06 -9.42 1.26
#